data_7a99885dd02c1320132da44dabcf7468
#
_entry.id   7a99885dd02c1320132da44dabcf7468
#
_cell.length_a   1.000
_cell.length_b   1.000
_cell.length_c   1.000
_cell.angle_alpha   90.00
_cell.angle_beta   90.00
_cell.angle_gamma   90.00
#
_symmetry.space_group_name_H-M   'P 1'
#
loop_
_entity.id
_entity.type
_entity.pdbx_description
1 polymer ?
#
loop_
_entity_poly.entity_id
_entity_poly.type
_entity_poly.pdbx_seq_one_letter_code
_entity_poly.pdbx_strand_id
1 'polypeptide(L)'
;MNAMNYAVSAAEEIKEQLETVKSEQIVTFEKEILDAKRVFVCAAGRSLLAMKFFAMRLIQFEIVTYLVGEVCTPSIGKGDLLIAGSGSGSTPTIYTVAEKAKKAGARVALVTLNSEGKIAQLSDCVVQVGTRKIPESAMKYEEYDRDNFITVRPSGNISELATAILLDCVACRLMLQRHMDLQTLKKNHANLE
;
A
#
# COMPACT_ATOMS: atom_id res chain seq x y z
N MET A 1 -25.29 13.16 12.11
CA MET A 1 -24.29 13.50 11.06
C MET A 1 -24.71 12.82 9.77
N ASN A 2 -24.71 13.49 8.64
CA ASN A 2 -25.06 12.88 7.35
C ASN A 2 -23.81 12.31 6.66
N ALA A 3 -23.98 11.53 5.58
CA ALA A 3 -22.87 10.87 4.88
C ALA A 3 -21.80 11.85 4.37
N MET A 4 -22.18 13.07 4.00
CA MET A 4 -21.24 14.09 3.54
C MET A 4 -20.32 14.56 4.68
N ASN A 5 -20.86 14.77 5.88
CA ASN A 5 -20.07 15.14 7.04
C ASN A 5 -19.06 14.05 7.40
N TYR A 6 -19.47 12.76 7.32
CA TYR A 6 -18.56 11.62 7.50
C TYR A 6 -17.45 11.58 6.45
N ALA A 7 -17.78 11.91 5.20
CA ALA A 7 -16.79 11.92 4.12
C ALA A 7 -15.74 13.03 4.33
N VAL A 8 -16.18 14.22 4.77
CA VAL A 8 -15.27 15.34 5.08
C VAL A 8 -14.35 14.96 6.25
N SER A 9 -14.91 14.46 7.36
CA SER A 9 -14.10 14.02 8.51
C SER A 9 -13.13 12.90 8.13
N ALA A 10 -13.55 11.97 7.25
CA ALA A 10 -12.66 10.93 6.75
C ALA A 10 -11.49 11.50 5.93
N ALA A 11 -11.72 12.55 5.15
CA ALA A 11 -10.66 13.22 4.38
C ALA A 11 -9.65 13.92 5.30
N GLU A 12 -10.11 14.51 6.41
CA GLU A 12 -9.24 15.09 7.44
C GLU A 12 -8.37 14.02 8.10
N GLU A 13 -8.95 12.89 8.51
CA GLU A 13 -8.19 11.77 9.07
C GLU A 13 -7.16 11.19 8.07
N ILE A 14 -7.49 11.11 6.78
CA ILE A 14 -6.56 10.69 5.73
C ILE A 14 -5.37 11.66 5.65
N LYS A 15 -5.64 12.97 5.67
CA LYS A 15 -4.59 13.99 5.65
C LYS A 15 -3.66 13.81 6.84
N GLU A 16 -4.18 13.68 8.06
CA GLU A 16 -3.39 13.45 9.27
C GLU A 16 -2.49 12.21 9.16
N GLN A 17 -3.01 11.11 8.61
CA GLN A 17 -2.21 9.90 8.40
C GLN A 17 -1.09 10.13 7.38
N LEU A 18 -1.36 10.81 6.28
CA LEU A 18 -0.37 11.11 5.26
C LEU A 18 0.75 12.02 5.79
N GLU A 19 0.44 12.96 6.67
CA GLU A 19 1.42 13.85 7.31
C GLU A 19 2.42 13.10 8.22
N THR A 20 2.10 11.87 8.65
CA THR A 20 3.03 11.04 9.43
C THR A 20 4.06 10.29 8.59
N VAL A 21 3.87 10.24 7.27
CA VAL A 21 4.74 9.49 6.36
C VAL A 21 6.10 10.18 6.22
N LYS A 22 7.17 9.43 6.43
CA LYS A 22 8.54 9.97 6.33
C LYS A 22 9.02 9.98 4.89
N SER A 23 9.50 11.14 4.44
CA SER A 23 9.98 11.34 3.06
C SER A 23 11.11 10.35 2.69
N GLU A 24 11.99 10.01 3.63
CA GLU A 24 13.09 9.07 3.39
C GLU A 24 12.59 7.66 3.08
N GLN A 25 11.47 7.24 3.69
CA GLN A 25 10.85 5.96 3.39
C GLN A 25 10.32 5.92 1.95
N ILE A 26 9.72 7.02 1.49
CA ILE A 26 9.22 7.14 0.12
C ILE A 26 10.36 7.12 -0.89
N VAL A 27 11.43 7.88 -0.65
CA VAL A 27 12.62 7.89 -1.53
C VAL A 27 13.23 6.49 -1.65
N THR A 28 13.36 5.77 -0.53
CA THR A 28 13.84 4.40 -0.53
C THR A 28 12.91 3.48 -1.30
N PHE A 29 11.61 3.60 -1.10
CA PHE A 29 10.59 2.79 -1.76
C PHE A 29 10.57 3.00 -3.28
N GLU A 30 10.62 4.25 -3.73
CA GLU A 30 10.72 4.60 -5.15
C GLU A 30 11.98 3.96 -5.78
N LYS A 31 13.12 4.07 -5.09
CA LYS A 31 14.37 3.47 -5.55
C LYS A 31 14.26 1.93 -5.67
N GLU A 32 13.67 1.27 -4.66
CA GLU A 32 13.46 -0.18 -4.69
C GLU A 32 12.62 -0.62 -5.91
N ILE A 33 11.60 0.17 -6.27
CA ILE A 33 10.74 -0.10 -7.44
C ILE A 33 11.53 0.10 -8.74
N LEU A 34 12.28 1.19 -8.87
CA LEU A 34 13.05 1.50 -10.08
C LEU A 34 14.19 0.50 -10.33
N ASP A 35 14.80 -0.01 -9.27
CA ASP A 35 15.88 -0.99 -9.33
C ASP A 35 15.38 -2.43 -9.56
N ALA A 36 14.05 -2.66 -9.51
CA ALA A 36 13.48 -3.97 -9.68
C ALA A 36 13.34 -4.37 -11.15
N LYS A 37 13.68 -5.62 -11.47
CA LYS A 37 13.39 -6.20 -12.80
C LYS A 37 11.89 -6.40 -13.00
N ARG A 38 11.21 -6.87 -11.97
CA ARG A 38 9.76 -7.10 -11.92
C ARG A 38 9.26 -6.80 -10.52
N VAL A 39 8.06 -6.29 -10.43
CA VAL A 39 7.35 -6.00 -9.18
C VAL A 39 6.25 -7.04 -8.97
N PHE A 40 6.15 -7.57 -7.77
CA PHE A 40 5.07 -8.46 -7.35
C PHE A 40 4.31 -7.78 -6.21
N VAL A 41 3.00 -7.75 -6.29
CA VAL A 41 2.17 -7.05 -5.31
C VAL A 41 1.28 -8.03 -4.59
N CYS A 42 1.26 -7.99 -3.26
CA CYS A 42 0.37 -8.80 -2.44
C CYS A 42 -0.23 -8.01 -1.27
N ALA A 43 -1.45 -8.34 -0.93
CA ALA A 43 -2.15 -7.89 0.27
C ALA A 43 -3.37 -8.78 0.51
N ALA A 44 -4.15 -8.50 1.56
CA ALA A 44 -5.39 -9.20 1.84
C ALA A 44 -6.54 -8.21 2.07
N GLY A 45 -7.79 -8.64 1.78
CA GLY A 45 -8.99 -7.84 2.04
C GLY A 45 -8.98 -6.49 1.33
N ARG A 46 -9.42 -5.44 2.04
CA ARG A 46 -9.49 -4.06 1.51
C ARG A 46 -8.11 -3.50 1.14
N SER A 47 -7.07 -3.85 1.89
CA SER A 47 -5.69 -3.47 1.54
C SER A 47 -5.29 -3.99 0.16
N LEU A 48 -5.79 -5.19 -0.26
CA LEU A 48 -5.53 -5.69 -1.61
C LEU A 48 -6.13 -4.78 -2.69
N LEU A 49 -7.29 -4.16 -2.44
CA LEU A 49 -7.91 -3.24 -3.41
C LEU A 49 -7.03 -1.99 -3.61
N ALA A 50 -6.53 -1.40 -2.52
CA ALA A 50 -5.59 -0.28 -2.58
C ALA A 50 -4.29 -0.66 -3.32
N MET A 51 -3.77 -1.85 -3.05
CA MET A 51 -2.57 -2.34 -3.71
C MET A 51 -2.79 -2.68 -5.20
N LYS A 52 -3.97 -3.19 -5.58
CA LYS A 52 -4.35 -3.41 -6.99
C LYS A 52 -4.45 -2.08 -7.75
N PHE A 53 -4.99 -1.04 -7.12
CA PHE A 53 -5.04 0.31 -7.69
C PHE A 53 -3.62 0.81 -8.04
N PHE A 54 -2.67 0.63 -7.13
CA PHE A 54 -1.26 0.95 -7.38
C PHE A 54 -0.62 0.09 -8.47
N ALA A 55 -0.85 -1.23 -8.42
CA ALA A 55 -0.29 -2.15 -9.42
C ALA A 55 -0.73 -1.79 -10.84
N MET A 56 -1.98 -1.38 -11.04
CA MET A 56 -2.49 -0.92 -12.32
C MET A 56 -1.69 0.31 -12.82
N ARG A 57 -1.39 1.28 -11.94
CA ARG A 57 -0.56 2.43 -12.30
C ARG A 57 0.85 2.03 -12.70
N LEU A 58 1.48 1.11 -11.97
CA LEU A 58 2.82 0.63 -12.31
C LEU A 58 2.86 0.01 -13.72
N ILE A 59 1.83 -0.78 -14.06
CA ILE A 59 1.70 -1.37 -15.41
C ILE A 59 1.55 -0.28 -16.48
N GLN A 60 0.72 0.73 -16.25
CA GLN A 60 0.56 1.87 -17.15
C GLN A 60 1.88 2.63 -17.36
N PHE A 61 2.76 2.61 -16.36
CA PHE A 61 4.08 3.24 -16.41
C PHE A 61 5.19 2.29 -16.88
N GLU A 62 4.82 1.19 -17.56
CA GLU A 62 5.74 0.20 -18.12
C GLU A 62 6.65 -0.46 -17.08
N ILE A 63 6.21 -0.52 -15.84
CA ILE A 63 6.85 -1.31 -14.79
C ILE A 63 6.21 -2.69 -14.80
N VAL A 64 6.99 -3.73 -15.11
CA VAL A 64 6.49 -5.10 -15.17
C VAL A 64 5.99 -5.53 -13.80
N THR A 65 4.67 -5.64 -13.66
CA THR A 65 4.02 -5.84 -12.36
C THR A 65 3.06 -7.03 -12.41
N TYR A 66 3.09 -7.87 -11.37
CA TYR A 66 2.25 -9.03 -11.19
C TYR A 66 1.51 -8.97 -9.85
N LEU A 67 0.30 -9.53 -9.81
CA LEU A 67 -0.47 -9.70 -8.58
C LEU A 67 -0.28 -11.13 -8.06
N VAL A 68 0.18 -11.28 -6.84
CA VAL A 68 0.35 -12.59 -6.22
C VAL A 68 -1.01 -13.28 -6.04
N GLY A 69 -1.12 -14.50 -6.51
CA GLY A 69 -2.36 -15.28 -6.48
C GLY A 69 -3.15 -15.30 -7.79
N GLU A 70 -2.80 -14.48 -8.78
CA GLU A 70 -3.39 -14.58 -10.12
C GLU A 70 -2.73 -15.73 -10.91
N VAL A 71 -3.51 -16.36 -11.79
CA VAL A 71 -3.08 -17.55 -12.54
C VAL A 71 -1.84 -17.30 -13.40
N CYS A 72 -1.68 -16.08 -13.93
CA CYS A 72 -0.56 -15.70 -14.78
C CYS A 72 0.65 -15.14 -14.00
N THR A 73 0.66 -15.25 -12.67
CA THR A 73 1.80 -14.78 -11.86
C THR A 73 2.99 -15.73 -12.00
N PRO A 74 4.13 -15.29 -12.54
CA PRO A 74 5.32 -16.12 -12.65
C PRO A 74 6.03 -16.31 -11.30
N SER A 75 7.04 -17.18 -11.26
CA SER A 75 7.91 -17.32 -10.08
C SER A 75 8.69 -16.04 -9.82
N ILE A 76 8.77 -15.64 -8.55
CA ILE A 76 9.61 -14.53 -8.06
C ILE A 76 11.04 -15.01 -7.81
N GLY A 77 12.05 -14.13 -7.98
CA GLY A 77 13.45 -14.48 -7.77
C GLY A 77 14.38 -13.28 -7.61
N LYS A 78 15.67 -13.53 -7.71
CA LYS A 78 16.72 -12.50 -7.58
C LYS A 78 16.56 -11.36 -8.59
N GLY A 79 16.55 -10.14 -8.09
CA GLY A 79 16.36 -8.92 -8.86
C GLY A 79 14.90 -8.45 -8.92
N ASP A 80 13.96 -9.25 -8.42
CA ASP A 80 12.55 -8.86 -8.28
C ASP A 80 12.28 -8.17 -6.94
N LEU A 81 11.17 -7.46 -6.87
CA LEU A 81 10.65 -6.82 -5.66
C LEU A 81 9.25 -7.33 -5.35
N LEU A 82 9.04 -7.83 -4.13
CA LEU A 82 7.70 -8.02 -3.57
C LEU A 82 7.28 -6.75 -2.82
N ILE A 83 6.14 -6.17 -3.18
CA ILE A 83 5.49 -5.10 -2.41
C ILE A 83 4.32 -5.71 -1.65
N ALA A 84 4.44 -5.78 -0.34
CA ALA A 84 3.44 -6.33 0.56
C ALA A 84 2.63 -5.22 1.24
N GLY A 85 1.30 -5.31 1.18
CA GLY A 85 0.38 -4.44 1.92
C GLY A 85 -0.20 -5.16 3.13
N SER A 86 0.07 -4.65 4.35
CA SER A 86 -0.48 -5.21 5.58
C SER A 86 -0.60 -4.16 6.67
N GLY A 87 -1.81 -3.71 6.99
CA GLY A 87 -2.04 -2.71 8.03
C GLY A 87 -1.48 -3.13 9.39
N SER A 88 -1.63 -4.39 9.78
CA SER A 88 -1.07 -4.93 11.05
C SER A 88 0.43 -5.20 10.99
N GLY A 89 1.03 -5.25 9.79
CA GLY A 89 2.41 -5.68 9.60
C GLY A 89 2.66 -7.16 9.96
N SER A 90 1.59 -7.95 10.21
CA SER A 90 1.71 -9.32 10.73
C SER A 90 0.66 -10.28 10.17
N THR A 91 -0.05 -9.92 9.10
CA THR A 91 -1.07 -10.79 8.46
C THR A 91 -0.42 -12.11 8.04
N PRO A 92 -0.88 -13.28 8.55
CA PRO A 92 -0.16 -14.54 8.39
C PRO A 92 0.07 -14.96 6.95
N THR A 93 -0.95 -14.81 6.09
CA THR A 93 -0.84 -15.12 4.66
C THR A 93 0.20 -14.26 3.95
N ILE A 94 0.23 -12.96 4.26
CA ILE A 94 1.18 -12.00 3.67
C ILE A 94 2.60 -12.24 4.20
N TYR A 95 2.74 -12.58 5.49
CA TYR A 95 4.01 -12.98 6.07
C TYR A 95 4.61 -14.20 5.34
N THR A 96 3.79 -15.23 5.10
CA THR A 96 4.23 -16.44 4.38
C THR A 96 4.69 -16.12 2.96
N VAL A 97 3.98 -15.22 2.25
CA VAL A 97 4.38 -14.77 0.90
C VAL A 97 5.70 -14.02 0.96
N ALA A 98 5.86 -13.08 1.91
CA ALA A 98 7.09 -12.31 2.08
C ALA A 98 8.30 -13.22 2.42
N GLU A 99 8.10 -14.21 3.31
CA GLU A 99 9.15 -15.19 3.64
C GLU A 99 9.58 -16.01 2.42
N LYS A 100 8.62 -16.47 1.61
CA LYS A 100 8.91 -17.21 0.37
C LYS A 100 9.69 -16.34 -0.62
N ALA A 101 9.30 -15.07 -0.77
CA ALA A 101 10.01 -14.13 -1.65
C ALA A 101 11.46 -13.91 -1.21
N LYS A 102 11.70 -13.73 0.10
CA LYS A 102 13.07 -13.63 0.65
C LYS A 102 13.88 -14.91 0.39
N LYS A 103 13.29 -16.08 0.62
CA LYS A 103 13.95 -17.38 0.33
C LYS A 103 14.30 -17.55 -1.15
N ALA A 104 13.50 -16.99 -2.04
CA ALA A 104 13.77 -16.97 -3.48
C ALA A 104 14.80 -15.91 -3.90
N GLY A 105 15.32 -15.11 -2.98
CA GLY A 105 16.32 -14.08 -3.23
C GLY A 105 15.77 -12.73 -3.71
N ALA A 106 14.46 -12.54 -3.65
CA ALA A 106 13.83 -11.26 -3.96
C ALA A 106 13.95 -10.25 -2.80
N ARG A 107 13.84 -8.97 -3.12
CA ARG A 107 13.69 -7.91 -2.11
C ARG A 107 12.22 -7.79 -1.72
N VAL A 108 11.98 -7.30 -0.51
CA VAL A 108 10.63 -7.10 0.05
C VAL A 108 10.47 -5.67 0.53
N ALA A 109 9.45 -4.99 0.05
CA ALA A 109 8.97 -3.72 0.58
C ALA A 109 7.62 -3.93 1.28
N LEU A 110 7.43 -3.28 2.42
CA LEU A 110 6.19 -3.34 3.19
C LEU A 110 5.54 -1.96 3.25
N VAL A 111 4.24 -1.91 2.95
CA VAL A 111 3.37 -0.75 3.23
C VAL A 111 2.46 -1.13 4.38
N THR A 112 2.53 -0.38 5.50
CA THR A 112 1.93 -0.80 6.77
C THR A 112 1.54 0.38 7.66
N LEU A 113 0.70 0.12 8.68
CA LEU A 113 0.49 1.00 9.85
C LEU A 113 1.43 0.65 11.01
N ASN A 114 2.05 -0.52 10.98
CA ASN A 114 2.87 -1.04 12.07
C ASN A 114 4.24 -1.50 11.56
N SER A 115 5.23 -0.63 11.72
CA SER A 115 6.62 -0.89 11.32
C SER A 115 7.36 -1.90 12.22
N GLU A 116 6.76 -2.33 13.33
CA GLU A 116 7.33 -3.33 14.25
C GLU A 116 6.76 -4.73 14.00
N GLY A 117 5.87 -4.87 13.02
CA GLY A 117 5.25 -6.15 12.68
C GLY A 117 6.26 -7.17 12.13
N LYS A 118 5.86 -8.46 12.16
CA LYS A 118 6.74 -9.56 11.71
C LYS A 118 7.19 -9.42 10.25
N ILE A 119 6.34 -8.84 9.38
CA ILE A 119 6.69 -8.64 7.97
C ILE A 119 7.76 -7.56 7.83
N ALA A 120 7.72 -6.52 8.66
CA ALA A 120 8.73 -5.46 8.66
C ALA A 120 10.14 -5.99 8.92
N GLN A 121 10.26 -7.01 9.80
CA GLN A 121 11.55 -7.65 10.12
C GLN A 121 12.17 -8.41 8.92
N LEU A 122 11.35 -8.81 7.95
CA LEU A 122 11.78 -9.45 6.70
C LEU A 122 12.04 -8.45 5.58
N SER A 123 11.54 -7.21 5.73
CA SER A 123 11.48 -6.23 4.65
C SER A 123 12.79 -5.47 4.51
N ASP A 124 13.20 -5.20 3.28
CA ASP A 124 14.34 -4.37 2.93
C ASP A 124 13.95 -2.88 2.96
N CYS A 125 12.66 -2.60 2.77
CA CYS A 125 12.08 -1.25 2.84
C CYS A 125 10.72 -1.28 3.53
N VAL A 126 10.43 -0.29 4.37
CA VAL A 126 9.14 -0.16 5.06
C VAL A 126 8.62 1.27 4.87
N VAL A 127 7.40 1.37 4.36
CA VAL A 127 6.62 2.62 4.30
C VAL A 127 5.52 2.54 5.33
N GLN A 128 5.61 3.35 6.36
CA GLN A 128 4.59 3.45 7.39
C GLN A 128 3.58 4.55 7.04
N VAL A 129 2.33 4.17 6.80
CA VAL A 129 1.23 5.08 6.43
C VAL A 129 0.32 5.25 7.63
N GLY A 130 0.56 6.28 8.42
CA GLY A 130 -0.17 6.51 9.65
C GLY A 130 0.34 5.68 10.84
N THR A 131 -0.35 5.79 11.95
CA THR A 131 -0.07 5.02 13.17
C THR A 131 -1.33 4.32 13.63
N ARG A 132 -1.21 3.08 14.08
CA ARG A 132 -2.32 2.33 14.67
C ARG A 132 -2.62 2.84 16.08
N LYS A 133 -3.06 4.07 16.22
CA LYS A 133 -3.59 4.60 17.49
C LYS A 133 -5.12 4.44 17.50
N ILE A 134 -5.60 3.21 17.51
CA ILE A 134 -6.99 2.94 17.89
C ILE A 134 -6.94 2.57 19.37
N PRO A 135 -7.54 3.36 20.28
CA PRO A 135 -7.64 2.95 21.67
C PRO A 135 -8.40 1.62 21.76
N GLU A 136 -7.98 0.72 22.66
CA GLU A 136 -8.70 -0.53 22.90
C GLU A 136 -10.19 -0.31 23.22
N SER A 137 -10.53 0.83 23.80
CA SER A 137 -11.93 1.24 24.07
C SER A 137 -12.76 1.45 22.81
N ALA A 138 -12.16 1.85 21.68
CA ALA A 138 -12.87 2.02 20.39
C ALA A 138 -13.21 0.69 19.70
N MET A 139 -12.71 -0.44 20.19
CA MET A 139 -13.05 -1.77 19.69
C MET A 139 -14.34 -2.34 20.28
N LYS A 140 -14.93 -1.70 21.28
CA LYS A 140 -16.22 -2.12 21.86
C LYS A 140 -17.36 -1.41 21.14
N TYR A 141 -18.08 -2.14 20.31
CA TYR A 141 -19.21 -1.67 19.49
C TYR A 141 -20.42 -1.13 20.30
N GLU A 142 -20.41 -1.18 21.63
CA GLU A 142 -21.58 -0.95 22.46
C GLU A 142 -21.75 0.49 22.98
N GLU A 143 -20.73 1.33 22.92
CA GLU A 143 -20.83 2.74 23.30
C GLU A 143 -20.21 3.65 22.25
N TYR A 144 -21.06 4.18 21.38
CA TYR A 144 -20.72 5.27 20.45
C TYR A 144 -20.60 6.58 21.25
N ASP A 145 -19.49 6.82 21.90
CA ASP A 145 -19.16 8.14 22.42
C ASP A 145 -18.66 9.02 21.27
N ARG A 146 -19.53 9.94 20.85
CA ARG A 146 -19.30 10.83 19.69
C ARG A 146 -18.14 11.79 19.89
N ASP A 147 -17.77 12.08 21.14
CA ASP A 147 -16.80 13.11 21.49
C ASP A 147 -15.35 12.58 21.61
N ASN A 148 -15.19 11.25 21.67
CA ASN A 148 -13.89 10.57 21.81
C ASN A 148 -13.50 9.69 20.61
N PHE A 149 -14.18 9.81 19.49
CA PHE A 149 -13.87 9.01 18.29
C PHE A 149 -12.61 9.52 17.60
N ILE A 150 -11.61 8.66 17.52
CA ILE A 150 -10.37 8.90 16.77
C ILE A 150 -10.57 8.61 15.27
N THR A 151 -11.64 7.91 14.89
CA THR A 151 -11.98 7.62 13.49
C THR A 151 -13.50 7.59 13.31
N VAL A 152 -13.98 8.18 12.24
CA VAL A 152 -15.40 8.14 11.85
C VAL A 152 -15.83 6.80 11.27
N ARG A 153 -14.94 5.83 11.15
CA ARG A 153 -15.20 4.53 10.52
C ARG A 153 -15.03 3.37 11.50
N PRO A 154 -16.07 2.52 11.66
CA PRO A 154 -16.11 1.44 12.67
C PRO A 154 -14.98 0.42 12.60
N SER A 155 -14.24 0.32 11.52
CA SER A 155 -13.18 -0.68 11.33
C SER A 155 -11.78 -0.09 11.19
N GLY A 156 -11.60 1.21 11.46
CA GLY A 156 -10.30 1.87 11.35
C GLY A 156 -9.70 1.89 9.95
N ASN A 157 -10.53 1.78 8.91
CA ASN A 157 -10.12 1.50 7.52
C ASN A 157 -9.82 2.77 6.70
N ILE A 158 -9.46 3.85 7.33
CA ILE A 158 -8.95 5.06 6.64
C ILE A 158 -7.58 4.80 6.04
N SER A 159 -6.82 3.89 6.64
CA SER A 159 -5.48 3.54 6.18
C SER A 159 -5.42 2.99 4.75
N GLU A 160 -6.43 2.25 4.30
CA GLU A 160 -6.45 1.77 2.91
C GLU A 160 -6.65 2.92 1.93
N LEU A 161 -7.45 3.93 2.29
CA LEU A 161 -7.65 5.12 1.47
C LEU A 161 -6.40 6.01 1.48
N ALA A 162 -5.78 6.23 2.64
CA ALA A 162 -4.52 6.94 2.76
C ALA A 162 -3.42 6.23 1.94
N THR A 163 -3.34 4.89 2.04
CA THR A 163 -2.43 4.08 1.25
C THR A 163 -2.68 4.23 -0.25
N ALA A 164 -3.93 4.18 -0.70
CA ALA A 164 -4.26 4.34 -2.12
C ALA A 164 -3.83 5.71 -2.66
N ILE A 165 -4.11 6.79 -1.93
CA ILE A 165 -3.70 8.14 -2.32
C ILE A 165 -2.18 8.26 -2.36
N LEU A 166 -1.48 7.81 -1.30
CA LEU A 166 -0.02 7.87 -1.25
C LEU A 166 0.63 7.13 -2.41
N LEU A 167 0.20 5.89 -2.66
CA LEU A 167 0.79 5.06 -3.69
C LEU A 167 0.48 5.55 -5.10
N ASP A 168 -0.68 6.17 -5.35
CA ASP A 168 -0.96 6.82 -6.64
C ASP A 168 -0.03 8.02 -6.86
N CYS A 169 0.23 8.82 -5.82
CA CYS A 169 1.21 9.92 -5.87
C CYS A 169 2.65 9.41 -6.08
N VAL A 170 3.05 8.31 -5.43
CA VAL A 170 4.34 7.64 -5.67
C VAL A 170 4.43 7.19 -7.12
N ALA A 171 3.39 6.57 -7.67
CA ALA A 171 3.37 6.15 -9.07
C ALA A 171 3.55 7.36 -10.02
N CYS A 172 2.87 8.48 -9.78
CA CYS A 172 3.06 9.70 -10.56
C CYS A 172 4.52 10.21 -10.50
N ARG A 173 5.17 10.13 -9.34
CA ARG A 173 6.59 10.50 -9.21
C ARG A 173 7.50 9.56 -10.00
N LEU A 174 7.24 8.25 -9.96
CA LEU A 174 7.97 7.26 -10.76
C LEU A 174 7.83 7.54 -12.27
N MET A 175 6.66 7.93 -12.74
CA MET A 175 6.42 8.36 -14.11
C MET A 175 7.33 9.53 -14.49
N LEU A 176 7.41 10.56 -13.64
CA LEU A 176 8.27 11.72 -13.87
C LEU A 176 9.76 11.34 -13.87
N GLN A 177 10.21 10.50 -12.95
CA GLN A 177 11.59 10.02 -12.88
C GLN A 177 11.99 9.19 -14.11
N ARG A 178 11.03 8.49 -14.73
CA ARG A 178 11.23 7.73 -15.97
C ARG A 178 11.08 8.58 -17.24
N HIS A 179 10.83 9.89 -17.11
CA HIS A 179 10.62 10.82 -18.23
C HIS A 179 9.51 10.39 -19.20
N MET A 180 8.47 9.73 -18.69
CA MET A 180 7.35 9.27 -19.50
C MET A 180 6.43 10.42 -19.90
N ASP A 181 6.00 10.43 -21.15
CA ASP A 181 5.06 11.43 -21.64
C ASP A 181 3.59 10.97 -21.52
N LEU A 182 2.67 11.94 -21.66
CA LEU A 182 1.24 11.67 -21.58
C LEU A 182 0.70 10.82 -22.76
N GLN A 183 1.42 10.78 -23.88
CA GLN A 183 1.00 9.98 -25.04
C GLN A 183 1.24 8.49 -24.76
N THR A 184 2.40 8.16 -24.19
CA THR A 184 2.72 6.81 -23.74
C THR A 184 1.72 6.32 -22.69
N LEU A 185 1.33 7.19 -21.75
CA LEU A 185 0.32 6.89 -20.76
C LEU A 185 -1.04 6.53 -21.39
N LYS A 186 -1.49 7.34 -22.35
CA LYS A 186 -2.75 7.09 -23.08
C LYS A 186 -2.71 5.77 -23.87
N LYS A 187 -1.55 5.46 -24.47
CA LYS A 187 -1.36 4.21 -25.23
C LYS A 187 -1.43 2.97 -24.32
N ASN A 188 -0.91 3.09 -23.09
CA ASN A 188 -0.86 1.99 -22.13
C ASN A 188 -2.15 1.86 -21.29
N HIS A 189 -3.16 2.70 -21.55
CA HIS A 189 -4.46 2.55 -20.90
C HIS A 189 -5.16 1.29 -21.40
N ALA A 190 -5.91 0.62 -20.51
CA ALA A 190 -6.68 -0.55 -20.89
C ALA A 190 -7.64 -0.21 -22.03
N ASN A 191 -7.74 -1.10 -23.04
CA ASN A 191 -8.53 -0.88 -24.25
C ASN A 191 -9.52 -2.03 -24.53
N LEU A 192 -9.72 -2.92 -23.57
CA LEU A 192 -10.65 -4.05 -23.65
C LEU A 192 -11.86 -3.89 -22.71
N GLU A 193 -12.07 -2.70 -22.20
CA GLU A 193 -13.22 -2.33 -21.34
C GLU A 193 -14.10 -1.30 -22.01
#